data_b256a355484d196b2dbe94d574db36e3
#
_entry.id   b256a355484d196b2dbe94d574db36e3
#
_cell.length_a   1.000
_cell.length_b   1.000
_cell.length_c   1.000
_cell.angle_alpha   90.00
_cell.angle_beta   90.00
_cell.angle_gamma   90.00
#
_symmetry.space_group_name_H-M   'P 1'
#
loop_
_entity.id
_entity.type
_entity.pdbx_description
1 polymer ?
#
loop_
_entity_poly.entity_id
_entity_poly.type
_entity_poly.pdbx_seq_one_letter_code
_entity_poly.pdbx_strand_id
1 'polypeptide(L)'
;MELKVKIRKKLSSFVLDADFETDIPMALLGASGSGKSMTLKCIAGIEKPDSGTIILNGRTLFDSDRRINLSPQKRNVGYLFQNYALFPNMTVRKNIEVGIKRKDYDAGEIIKDFYLEDVENKYPHEISGGQQQRTALARIIASQPDILLLDEPFSAIDTHLRWQLEMTTSDIIKKFGSLYLMVTHDRGEACRNCGNICIIDNGKTEGVVDRETFIKKPSSVGAARILGIRNIFEFKNVDKEGNIFVPLLNTVLKISGSAENYRYIGIREQLIDFNGNENKIDCVVERVIYDIFSTIIILRPVNGGNGILRVEVKGDILPELYNGKCLSINIRPENILLLK
;
A
#
# COMPACT_ATOMS: atom_id res chain seq x y z
N MET A 1 0.49 -10.04 -19.62
CA MET A 1 1.72 -9.25 -19.40
C MET A 1 2.28 -9.67 -18.06
N GLU A 2 3.58 -9.74 -17.89
CA GLU A 2 4.19 -10.25 -16.66
C GLU A 2 5.45 -9.44 -16.32
N LEU A 3 5.61 -9.06 -15.06
CA LEU A 3 6.81 -8.43 -14.53
C LEU A 3 7.42 -9.31 -13.44
N LYS A 4 8.71 -9.65 -13.59
CA LYS A 4 9.52 -10.34 -12.57
C LYS A 4 10.68 -9.45 -12.16
N VAL A 5 10.81 -9.23 -10.86
CA VAL A 5 11.84 -8.38 -10.26
C VAL A 5 12.51 -9.15 -9.14
N LYS A 6 13.82 -9.33 -9.25
CA LYS A 6 14.66 -9.86 -8.18
C LYS A 6 15.97 -9.09 -8.18
N ILE A 7 16.04 -8.05 -7.36
CA ILE A 7 17.16 -7.10 -7.37
C ILE A 7 17.67 -6.78 -5.98
N ARG A 8 18.95 -6.46 -5.89
CA ARG A 8 19.57 -5.87 -4.73
C ARG A 8 20.24 -4.55 -5.09
N LYS A 9 20.11 -3.57 -4.21
CA LYS A 9 20.79 -2.29 -4.33
C LYS A 9 21.16 -1.76 -2.95
N LYS A 10 22.45 -1.46 -2.75
CA LYS A 10 22.94 -0.82 -1.54
C LYS A 10 22.59 0.67 -1.58
N LEU A 11 21.89 1.12 -0.57
CA LEU A 11 21.60 2.52 -0.32
C LEU A 11 22.40 3.00 0.88
N SER A 12 22.39 4.30 1.15
CA SER A 12 23.17 4.88 2.26
C SER A 12 22.80 4.32 3.63
N SER A 13 21.52 4.00 3.84
CA SER A 13 20.98 3.60 5.15
C SER A 13 20.55 2.14 5.24
N PHE A 14 20.30 1.46 4.13
CA PHE A 14 19.88 0.06 4.09
C PHE A 14 20.18 -0.59 2.73
N VAL A 15 19.94 -1.88 2.63
CA VAL A 15 20.01 -2.63 1.37
C VAL A 15 18.60 -2.88 0.88
N LEU A 16 18.27 -2.39 -0.31
CA LEU A 16 17.06 -2.78 -1.02
C LEU A 16 17.22 -4.21 -1.52
N ASP A 17 16.30 -5.09 -1.16
CA ASP A 17 16.20 -6.49 -1.58
C ASP A 17 14.75 -6.75 -2.01
N ALA A 18 14.48 -6.52 -3.30
CA ALA A 18 13.14 -6.63 -3.86
C ALA A 18 13.03 -7.91 -4.70
N ASP A 19 12.10 -8.80 -4.30
CA ASP A 19 11.81 -10.06 -4.96
C ASP A 19 10.29 -10.22 -5.08
N PHE A 20 9.75 -10.06 -6.29
CA PHE A 20 8.31 -10.20 -6.57
C PHE A 20 8.02 -10.44 -8.05
N GLU A 21 6.85 -10.99 -8.30
CA GLU A 21 6.32 -11.25 -9.63
C GLU A 21 4.84 -10.87 -9.68
N THR A 22 4.39 -10.30 -10.80
CA THR A 22 2.98 -9.99 -11.01
C THR A 22 2.62 -9.97 -12.49
N ASP A 23 1.40 -10.40 -12.80
CA ASP A 23 0.76 -10.36 -14.12
C ASP A 23 -0.51 -9.50 -14.15
N ILE A 24 -0.87 -8.94 -13.00
CA ILE A 24 -2.00 -8.03 -12.81
C ILE A 24 -1.54 -6.76 -12.09
N PRO A 25 -2.33 -5.68 -12.10
CA PRO A 25 -2.03 -4.47 -11.36
C PRO A 25 -1.66 -4.73 -9.89
N MET A 26 -0.49 -4.22 -9.48
CA MET A 26 0.05 -4.45 -8.15
C MET A 26 0.46 -3.14 -7.47
N ALA A 27 0.24 -3.06 -6.16
CA ALA A 27 0.77 -2.00 -5.32
C ALA A 27 2.00 -2.47 -4.53
N LEU A 28 3.06 -1.66 -4.55
CA LEU A 28 4.14 -1.69 -3.55
C LEU A 28 3.76 -0.76 -2.41
N LEU A 29 3.48 -1.34 -1.25
CA LEU A 29 2.97 -0.63 -0.09
C LEU A 29 3.99 -0.66 1.06
N GLY A 30 4.22 0.45 1.73
CA GLY A 30 5.18 0.53 2.83
C GLY A 30 5.41 1.95 3.32
N ALA A 31 6.15 2.09 4.41
CA ALA A 31 6.49 3.40 4.99
C ALA A 31 7.33 4.27 4.03
N SER A 32 7.34 5.58 4.28
CA SER A 32 8.26 6.49 3.55
C SER A 32 9.71 6.06 3.79
N GLY A 33 10.52 6.10 2.73
CA GLY A 33 11.92 5.68 2.81
C GLY A 33 12.17 4.17 2.77
N SER A 34 11.15 3.29 2.66
CA SER A 34 11.33 1.84 2.63
C SER A 34 11.94 1.28 1.33
N GLY A 35 12.15 2.10 0.29
CA GLY A 35 12.75 1.68 -0.98
C GLY A 35 11.79 1.57 -2.17
N LYS A 36 10.51 1.89 -2.01
CA LYS A 36 9.48 1.78 -3.05
C LYS A 36 9.84 2.50 -4.36
N SER A 37 10.06 3.82 -4.29
CA SER A 37 10.42 4.63 -5.47
C SER A 37 11.76 4.21 -6.07
N MET A 38 12.70 3.72 -5.24
CA MET A 38 13.97 3.18 -5.73
C MET A 38 13.74 1.92 -6.56
N THR A 39 12.84 1.05 -6.13
CA THR A 39 12.44 -0.15 -6.90
C THR A 39 11.89 0.24 -8.27
N LEU A 40 10.97 1.22 -8.33
CA LEU A 40 10.44 1.71 -9.60
C LEU A 40 11.54 2.29 -10.50
N LYS A 41 12.44 3.11 -9.94
CA LYS A 41 13.57 3.68 -10.70
C LYS A 41 14.51 2.60 -11.24
N CYS A 42 14.73 1.52 -10.49
CA CYS A 42 15.48 0.35 -10.96
C CYS A 42 14.78 -0.34 -12.12
N ILE A 43 13.45 -0.53 -12.07
CA ILE A 43 12.68 -1.14 -13.16
C ILE A 43 12.71 -0.25 -14.41
N ALA A 44 12.56 1.05 -14.23
CA ALA A 44 12.61 2.03 -15.32
C ALA A 44 14.00 2.18 -15.95
N GLY A 45 15.07 1.74 -15.25
CA GLY A 45 16.46 1.90 -15.70
C GLY A 45 17.04 3.28 -15.43
N ILE A 46 16.36 4.10 -14.64
CA ILE A 46 16.84 5.39 -14.12
C ILE A 46 17.97 5.15 -13.13
N GLU A 47 17.80 4.12 -12.31
CA GLU A 47 18.80 3.65 -11.36
C GLU A 47 19.24 2.23 -11.73
N LYS A 48 20.53 1.93 -11.54
CA LYS A 48 21.07 0.60 -11.80
C LYS A 48 21.08 -0.20 -10.50
N PRO A 49 20.45 -1.41 -10.45
CA PRO A 49 20.66 -2.35 -9.35
C PRO A 49 22.12 -2.80 -9.26
N ASP A 50 22.56 -3.22 -8.08
CA ASP A 50 23.91 -3.78 -7.90
C ASP A 50 23.97 -5.23 -8.37
N SER A 51 22.87 -6.00 -8.15
CA SER A 51 22.76 -7.38 -8.61
C SER A 51 21.31 -7.79 -8.85
N GLY A 52 21.12 -8.94 -9.53
CA GLY A 52 19.83 -9.55 -9.76
C GLY A 52 19.32 -9.42 -11.19
N THR A 53 18.01 -9.55 -11.37
CA THR A 53 17.34 -9.60 -12.67
C THR A 53 16.04 -8.79 -12.68
N ILE A 54 15.72 -8.20 -13.84
CA ILE A 54 14.41 -7.58 -14.13
C ILE A 54 13.97 -8.10 -15.49
N ILE A 55 12.79 -8.74 -15.53
CA ILE A 55 12.22 -9.32 -16.74
C ILE A 55 10.80 -8.79 -16.92
N LEU A 56 10.49 -8.26 -18.10
CA LEU A 56 9.17 -7.77 -18.47
C LEU A 56 8.72 -8.50 -19.75
N ASN A 57 7.58 -9.19 -19.68
CA ASN A 57 7.02 -9.96 -20.79
C ASN A 57 8.03 -10.94 -21.44
N GLY A 58 8.83 -11.63 -20.60
CA GLY A 58 9.91 -12.52 -21.07
C GLY A 58 11.17 -11.83 -21.57
N ARG A 59 11.17 -10.49 -21.68
CA ARG A 59 12.33 -9.70 -22.10
C ARG A 59 13.16 -9.28 -20.90
N THR A 60 14.43 -9.62 -20.90
CA THR A 60 15.38 -9.20 -19.87
C THR A 60 15.73 -7.71 -20.01
N LEU A 61 15.36 -6.90 -19.03
CA LEU A 61 15.68 -5.48 -18.95
C LEU A 61 17.00 -5.22 -18.23
N PHE A 62 17.26 -6.03 -17.19
CA PHE A 62 18.48 -6.01 -16.41
C PHE A 62 18.85 -7.44 -15.98
N ASP A 63 20.13 -7.78 -16.03
CA ASP A 63 20.70 -9.01 -15.53
C ASP A 63 22.17 -8.78 -15.20
N SER A 64 22.51 -8.86 -13.90
CA SER A 64 23.89 -8.63 -13.43
C SER A 64 24.88 -9.66 -13.97
N ASP A 65 24.48 -10.93 -14.03
CA ASP A 65 25.35 -12.06 -14.37
C ASP A 65 25.63 -12.07 -15.88
N ARG A 66 24.61 -11.76 -16.67
CA ARG A 66 24.72 -11.63 -18.12
C ARG A 66 25.21 -10.26 -18.59
N ARG A 67 25.46 -9.32 -17.66
CA ARG A 67 25.84 -7.93 -17.94
C ARG A 67 24.87 -7.19 -18.86
N ILE A 68 23.58 -7.50 -18.74
CA ILE A 68 22.51 -6.82 -19.48
C ILE A 68 22.01 -5.64 -18.64
N ASN A 69 21.99 -4.45 -19.21
CA ASN A 69 21.36 -3.27 -18.61
C ASN A 69 20.85 -2.36 -19.74
N LEU A 70 19.57 -2.51 -20.06
CA LEU A 70 18.94 -1.68 -21.09
C LEU A 70 18.77 -0.24 -20.56
N SER A 71 19.06 0.74 -21.42
CA SER A 71 18.78 2.14 -21.11
C SER A 71 17.26 2.37 -20.96
N PRO A 72 16.80 3.40 -20.22
CA PRO A 72 15.38 3.69 -20.02
C PRO A 72 14.59 3.74 -21.34
N GLN A 73 15.15 4.37 -22.38
CA GLN A 73 14.51 4.51 -23.69
C GLN A 73 14.25 3.16 -24.36
N LYS A 74 15.09 2.16 -24.08
CA LYS A 74 14.97 0.80 -24.65
C LYS A 74 14.07 -0.12 -23.84
N ARG A 75 13.65 0.26 -22.61
CA ARG A 75 12.81 -0.58 -21.74
C ARG A 75 11.33 -0.55 -22.10
N ASN A 76 10.88 0.47 -22.80
CA ASN A 76 9.46 0.73 -23.12
C ASN A 76 8.57 0.77 -21.89
N VAL A 77 9.02 1.42 -20.82
CA VAL A 77 8.35 1.56 -19.54
C VAL A 77 7.85 2.99 -19.39
N GLY A 78 6.59 3.15 -19.02
CA GLY A 78 6.03 4.45 -18.68
C GLY A 78 6.25 4.75 -17.19
N TYR A 79 6.84 5.90 -16.87
CA TYR A 79 7.10 6.30 -15.48
C TYR A 79 6.39 7.62 -15.16
N LEU A 80 5.48 7.59 -14.21
CA LEU A 80 4.86 8.77 -13.64
C LEU A 80 5.64 9.18 -12.39
N PHE A 81 6.31 10.33 -12.46
CA PHE A 81 7.00 10.93 -11.33
C PHE A 81 6.03 11.62 -10.38
N GLN A 82 6.36 11.68 -9.11
CA GLN A 82 5.58 12.36 -8.08
C GLN A 82 5.30 13.85 -8.40
N ASN A 83 6.23 14.52 -9.09
CA ASN A 83 6.11 15.92 -9.55
C ASN A 83 5.61 16.03 -11.01
N TYR A 84 5.06 14.92 -11.56
CA TYR A 84 4.53 14.81 -12.94
C TYR A 84 5.55 15.08 -14.06
N ALA A 85 6.66 15.76 -13.80
CA ALA A 85 7.75 16.09 -14.73
C ALA A 85 7.24 16.58 -16.10
N LEU A 86 6.24 17.48 -16.12
CA LEU A 86 5.77 18.11 -17.34
C LEU A 86 6.82 19.09 -17.89
N PHE A 87 6.86 19.24 -19.20
CA PHE A 87 7.70 20.25 -19.85
C PHE A 87 7.08 21.62 -19.65
N PRO A 88 7.69 22.52 -18.87
CA PRO A 88 7.05 23.77 -18.45
C PRO A 88 6.84 24.76 -19.61
N ASN A 89 7.65 24.65 -20.66
CA ASN A 89 7.60 25.51 -21.85
C ASN A 89 6.74 24.92 -22.97
N MET A 90 5.97 23.87 -22.70
CA MET A 90 5.07 23.23 -23.66
C MET A 90 3.64 23.28 -23.13
N THR A 91 2.66 23.50 -24.02
CA THR A 91 1.26 23.38 -23.67
C THR A 91 0.89 21.95 -23.32
N VAL A 92 -0.31 21.71 -22.76
CA VAL A 92 -0.86 20.38 -22.50
C VAL A 92 -0.80 19.53 -23.78
N ARG A 93 -1.31 20.03 -24.90
CA ARG A 93 -1.26 19.34 -26.19
C ARG A 93 0.16 18.95 -26.57
N LYS A 94 1.11 19.88 -26.53
CA LYS A 94 2.51 19.62 -26.88
C LYS A 94 3.17 18.62 -25.93
N ASN A 95 2.87 18.67 -24.63
CA ASN A 95 3.33 17.68 -23.68
C ASN A 95 2.88 16.26 -24.05
N ILE A 96 1.64 16.09 -24.54
CA ILE A 96 1.09 14.80 -24.96
C ILE A 96 1.72 14.37 -26.29
N GLU A 97 1.81 15.26 -27.27
CA GLU A 97 2.38 14.99 -28.59
C GLU A 97 3.82 14.46 -28.54
N VAL A 98 4.65 14.94 -27.61
CA VAL A 98 6.02 14.42 -27.39
C VAL A 98 6.01 12.93 -27.00
N GLY A 99 4.93 12.45 -26.38
CA GLY A 99 4.77 11.03 -26.03
C GLY A 99 4.45 10.15 -27.23
N ILE A 100 3.86 10.68 -28.29
CA ILE A 100 3.36 9.91 -29.44
C ILE A 100 4.54 9.36 -30.26
N LYS A 101 4.67 8.05 -30.28
CA LYS A 101 5.70 7.36 -31.09
C LYS A 101 5.20 6.93 -32.47
N ARG A 102 3.90 6.76 -32.63
CA ARG A 102 3.26 6.27 -33.87
C ARG A 102 2.48 7.40 -34.54
N LYS A 103 2.63 7.49 -35.86
CA LYS A 103 1.98 8.55 -36.68
C LYS A 103 0.45 8.43 -36.77
N ASP A 104 -0.09 7.27 -36.49
CA ASP A 104 -1.52 6.97 -36.53
C ASP A 104 -2.25 7.29 -35.19
N TYR A 105 -1.54 7.84 -34.20
CA TYR A 105 -2.13 8.25 -32.93
C TYR A 105 -2.47 9.74 -32.93
N ASP A 106 -3.75 10.05 -32.70
CA ASP A 106 -4.22 11.44 -32.63
C ASP A 106 -4.15 11.96 -31.18
N ALA A 107 -3.43 13.05 -30.97
CA ALA A 107 -3.37 13.75 -29.69
C ALA A 107 -4.75 14.22 -29.23
N GLY A 108 -5.66 14.56 -30.17
CA GLY A 108 -7.01 15.02 -29.86
C GLY A 108 -7.86 13.92 -29.20
N GLU A 109 -7.76 12.67 -29.65
CA GLU A 109 -8.44 11.54 -29.00
C GLU A 109 -7.95 11.32 -27.57
N ILE A 110 -6.61 11.36 -27.37
CA ILE A 110 -6.02 11.22 -26.04
C ILE A 110 -6.47 12.37 -25.13
N ILE A 111 -6.44 13.63 -25.62
CA ILE A 111 -6.85 14.81 -24.88
C ILE A 111 -8.31 14.62 -24.40
N LYS A 112 -9.19 14.16 -25.27
CA LYS A 112 -10.59 13.88 -24.95
C LYS A 112 -10.74 12.77 -23.92
N ASP A 113 -10.03 11.65 -24.08
CA ASP A 113 -10.06 10.53 -23.15
C ASP A 113 -9.60 10.90 -21.75
N PHE A 114 -8.74 11.93 -21.64
CA PHE A 114 -8.21 12.44 -20.38
C PHE A 114 -8.96 13.69 -19.86
N TYR A 115 -10.04 14.10 -20.52
CA TYR A 115 -10.83 15.30 -20.15
C TYR A 115 -9.95 16.56 -20.04
N LEU A 116 -9.17 16.83 -21.08
CA LEU A 116 -8.21 17.94 -21.13
C LEU A 116 -8.51 18.96 -22.24
N GLU A 117 -9.68 18.86 -22.92
CA GLU A 117 -10.06 19.72 -24.05
C GLU A 117 -10.02 21.20 -23.68
N ASP A 118 -10.59 21.56 -22.51
CA ASP A 118 -10.68 22.97 -22.05
C ASP A 118 -9.31 23.59 -21.72
N VAL A 119 -8.26 22.76 -21.59
CA VAL A 119 -6.94 23.19 -21.15
C VAL A 119 -5.82 22.82 -22.11
N GLU A 120 -6.11 22.27 -23.27
CA GLU A 120 -5.13 21.74 -24.22
C GLU A 120 -4.07 22.76 -24.66
N ASN A 121 -4.43 24.04 -24.74
CA ASN A 121 -3.56 25.13 -25.13
C ASN A 121 -2.87 25.84 -23.97
N LYS A 122 -3.17 25.46 -22.72
CA LYS A 122 -2.56 26.05 -21.51
C LYS A 122 -1.22 25.39 -21.19
N TYR A 123 -0.39 26.14 -20.46
CA TYR A 123 0.88 25.66 -19.94
C TYR A 123 0.69 24.99 -18.57
N PRO A 124 1.64 24.14 -18.12
CA PRO A 124 1.54 23.44 -16.84
C PRO A 124 1.26 24.34 -15.62
N HIS A 125 1.79 25.54 -15.58
CA HIS A 125 1.57 26.48 -14.46
C HIS A 125 0.19 27.14 -14.45
N GLU A 126 -0.60 26.99 -15.53
CA GLU A 126 -1.94 27.57 -15.68
C GLU A 126 -3.06 26.55 -15.38
N ILE A 127 -2.70 25.32 -15.04
CA ILE A 127 -3.64 24.22 -14.83
C ILE A 127 -3.54 23.63 -13.43
N SER A 128 -4.63 23.04 -12.93
CA SER A 128 -4.67 22.39 -11.61
C SER A 128 -3.77 21.18 -11.51
N GLY A 129 -3.39 20.78 -10.29
CA GLY A 129 -2.58 19.58 -10.05
C GLY A 129 -3.17 18.31 -10.65
N GLY A 130 -4.50 18.15 -10.60
CA GLY A 130 -5.18 17.02 -11.24
C GLY A 130 -5.12 17.05 -12.77
N GLN A 131 -5.18 18.24 -13.39
CA GLN A 131 -4.98 18.40 -14.83
C GLN A 131 -3.52 18.13 -15.22
N GLN A 132 -2.56 18.55 -14.39
CA GLN A 132 -1.14 18.22 -14.59
C GLN A 132 -0.90 16.70 -14.53
N GLN A 133 -1.48 16.02 -13.55
CA GLN A 133 -1.41 14.57 -13.42
C GLN A 133 -1.98 13.87 -14.67
N ARG A 134 -3.19 14.25 -15.09
CA ARG A 134 -3.83 13.67 -16.29
C ARG A 134 -3.00 13.95 -17.55
N THR A 135 -2.43 15.14 -17.69
CA THR A 135 -1.52 15.47 -18.79
C THR A 135 -0.27 14.58 -18.80
N ALA A 136 0.33 14.35 -17.64
CA ALA A 136 1.51 13.48 -17.53
C ALA A 136 1.17 12.02 -17.87
N LEU A 137 0.04 11.51 -17.38
CA LEU A 137 -0.44 10.16 -17.72
C LEU A 137 -0.77 10.05 -19.20
N ALA A 138 -1.45 11.04 -19.79
CA ALA A 138 -1.76 11.09 -21.21
C ALA A 138 -0.47 11.01 -22.06
N ARG A 139 0.54 11.79 -21.71
CA ARG A 139 1.87 11.75 -22.35
C ARG A 139 2.51 10.36 -22.27
N ILE A 140 2.43 9.71 -21.10
CA ILE A 140 3.02 8.39 -20.89
C ILE A 140 2.26 7.34 -21.71
N ILE A 141 0.93 7.34 -21.66
CA ILE A 141 0.08 6.39 -22.40
C ILE A 141 0.22 6.57 -23.91
N ALA A 142 0.38 7.82 -24.39
CA ALA A 142 0.67 8.12 -25.79
C ALA A 142 1.93 7.39 -26.31
N SER A 143 2.87 7.05 -25.44
CA SER A 143 4.08 6.30 -25.80
C SER A 143 3.88 4.79 -25.89
N GLN A 144 2.67 4.27 -25.59
CA GLN A 144 2.30 2.85 -25.58
C GLN A 144 3.31 1.97 -24.81
N PRO A 145 3.50 2.21 -23.51
CA PRO A 145 4.44 1.42 -22.73
C PRO A 145 3.93 0.01 -22.45
N ASP A 146 4.87 -0.92 -22.26
CA ASP A 146 4.55 -2.31 -21.87
C ASP A 146 4.08 -2.41 -20.41
N ILE A 147 4.45 -1.44 -19.56
CA ILE A 147 4.03 -1.32 -18.17
C ILE A 147 4.03 0.15 -17.73
N LEU A 148 3.10 0.51 -16.84
CA LEU A 148 3.09 1.81 -16.16
C LEU A 148 3.68 1.68 -14.76
N LEU A 149 4.61 2.55 -14.42
CA LEU A 149 5.17 2.70 -13.07
C LEU A 149 4.67 4.02 -12.48
N LEU A 150 3.86 3.95 -11.44
CA LEU A 150 3.18 5.08 -10.83
C LEU A 150 3.80 5.37 -9.45
N ASP A 151 4.58 6.43 -9.34
CA ASP A 151 5.27 6.82 -8.10
C ASP A 151 4.43 7.83 -7.32
N GLU A 152 3.73 7.36 -6.29
CA GLU A 152 2.81 8.13 -5.45
C GLU A 152 1.84 9.03 -6.26
N PRO A 153 1.05 8.45 -7.18
CA PRO A 153 0.31 9.21 -8.19
C PRO A 153 -0.66 10.24 -7.60
N PHE A 154 -1.17 10.02 -6.37
CA PHE A 154 -2.21 10.89 -5.77
C PHE A 154 -1.72 11.69 -4.56
N SER A 155 -0.42 11.64 -4.22
CA SER A 155 0.12 12.27 -3.00
C SER A 155 0.07 13.80 -3.00
N ALA A 156 0.17 14.43 -4.17
CA ALA A 156 0.21 15.90 -4.32
C ALA A 156 -1.17 16.54 -4.45
N ILE A 157 -2.26 15.81 -4.21
CA ILE A 157 -3.63 16.26 -4.45
C ILE A 157 -4.36 16.45 -3.12
N ASP A 158 -5.13 17.52 -3.02
CA ASP A 158 -6.00 17.80 -1.88
C ASP A 158 -6.96 16.65 -1.61
N THR A 159 -7.15 16.33 -0.35
CA THR A 159 -7.94 15.16 0.11
C THR A 159 -9.34 15.12 -0.49
N HIS A 160 -9.99 16.29 -0.66
CA HIS A 160 -11.34 16.39 -1.21
C HIS A 160 -11.43 15.98 -2.68
N LEU A 161 -10.43 16.32 -3.50
CA LEU A 161 -10.40 16.00 -4.93
C LEU A 161 -9.72 14.66 -5.23
N ARG A 162 -8.95 14.12 -4.29
CA ARG A 162 -8.15 12.90 -4.46
C ARG A 162 -9.00 11.74 -4.91
N TRP A 163 -10.12 11.49 -4.24
CA TRP A 163 -10.97 10.34 -4.54
C TRP A 163 -11.55 10.39 -5.97
N GLN A 164 -12.02 11.57 -6.40
CA GLN A 164 -12.56 11.74 -7.75
C GLN A 164 -11.48 11.54 -8.83
N LEU A 165 -10.30 12.10 -8.60
CA LEU A 165 -9.15 11.94 -9.52
C LEU A 165 -8.63 10.51 -9.55
N GLU A 166 -8.62 9.82 -8.41
CA GLU A 166 -8.27 8.42 -8.31
C GLU A 166 -9.20 7.55 -9.17
N MET A 167 -10.53 7.74 -9.06
CA MET A 167 -11.52 7.01 -9.86
C MET A 167 -11.32 7.29 -11.35
N THR A 168 -11.26 8.56 -11.74
CA THR A 168 -11.07 8.93 -13.16
C THR A 168 -9.77 8.34 -13.72
N THR A 169 -8.67 8.44 -12.97
CA THR A 169 -7.36 7.89 -13.38
C THR A 169 -7.40 6.38 -13.51
N SER A 170 -8.04 5.69 -12.56
CA SER A 170 -8.20 4.23 -12.58
C SER A 170 -8.99 3.77 -13.82
N ASP A 171 -10.08 4.47 -14.13
CA ASP A 171 -10.91 4.13 -15.29
C ASP A 171 -10.16 4.35 -16.62
N ILE A 172 -9.39 5.43 -16.71
CA ILE A 172 -8.53 5.70 -17.86
C ILE A 172 -7.48 4.59 -18.02
N ILE A 173 -6.74 4.23 -16.96
CA ILE A 173 -5.71 3.19 -17.05
C ILE A 173 -6.32 1.84 -17.44
N LYS A 174 -7.50 1.49 -16.89
CA LYS A 174 -8.23 0.27 -17.27
C LYS A 174 -8.62 0.24 -18.74
N LYS A 175 -9.08 1.38 -19.29
CA LYS A 175 -9.43 1.51 -20.70
C LYS A 175 -8.27 1.16 -21.63
N PHE A 176 -7.05 1.52 -21.25
CA PHE A 176 -5.85 1.22 -22.02
C PHE A 176 -5.28 -0.18 -21.76
N GLY A 177 -5.85 -0.97 -20.83
CA GLY A 177 -5.49 -2.36 -20.58
C GLY A 177 -4.02 -2.60 -20.17
N SER A 178 -3.35 -1.58 -19.67
CA SER A 178 -1.93 -1.66 -19.31
C SER A 178 -1.73 -2.32 -17.95
N LEU A 179 -0.71 -3.19 -17.83
CA LEU A 179 -0.17 -3.60 -16.54
C LEU A 179 0.42 -2.37 -15.84
N TYR A 180 0.21 -2.22 -14.55
CA TYR A 180 0.86 -1.17 -13.79
C TYR A 180 1.34 -1.62 -12.42
N LEU A 181 2.42 -0.99 -11.98
CA LEU A 181 2.97 -1.09 -10.64
C LEU A 181 2.84 0.29 -9.98
N MET A 182 2.06 0.37 -8.91
CA MET A 182 1.83 1.60 -8.17
C MET A 182 2.58 1.57 -6.83
N VAL A 183 3.29 2.63 -6.53
CA VAL A 183 3.88 2.88 -5.22
C VAL A 183 2.99 3.84 -4.46
N THR A 184 2.61 3.47 -3.26
CA THR A 184 1.84 4.34 -2.35
C THR A 184 2.14 4.00 -0.89
N HIS A 185 1.83 4.92 0.00
CA HIS A 185 1.77 4.69 1.45
C HIS A 185 0.33 4.62 1.95
N ASP A 186 -0.65 4.87 1.07
CA ASP A 186 -2.09 4.80 1.39
C ASP A 186 -2.63 3.41 1.06
N ARG A 187 -3.05 2.69 2.11
CA ARG A 187 -3.65 1.36 2.00
C ARG A 187 -4.96 1.36 1.22
N GLY A 188 -5.72 2.45 1.32
CA GLY A 188 -6.99 2.59 0.60
C GLY A 188 -6.77 2.69 -0.89
N GLU A 189 -5.81 3.52 -1.35
CA GLU A 189 -5.40 3.61 -2.74
C GLU A 189 -4.95 2.24 -3.28
N ALA A 190 -4.07 1.56 -2.54
CA ALA A 190 -3.58 0.24 -2.93
C ALA A 190 -4.72 -0.76 -3.13
N CYS A 191 -5.63 -0.85 -2.15
CA CYS A 191 -6.75 -1.79 -2.19
C CYS A 191 -7.82 -1.45 -3.24
N ARG A 192 -8.06 -0.16 -3.53
CA ARG A 192 -9.04 0.23 -4.55
C ARG A 192 -8.55 0.00 -5.97
N ASN A 193 -7.27 0.20 -6.21
CA ASN A 193 -6.71 0.22 -7.55
C ASN A 193 -6.01 -1.09 -7.96
N CYS A 194 -5.46 -1.87 -7.02
CA CYS A 194 -4.64 -3.03 -7.33
C CYS A 194 -5.29 -4.35 -6.89
N GLY A 195 -5.08 -5.40 -7.68
CA GLY A 195 -5.48 -6.76 -7.34
C GLY A 195 -4.47 -7.46 -6.42
N ASN A 196 -3.18 -7.15 -6.63
CA ASN A 196 -2.07 -7.68 -5.84
C ASN A 196 -1.44 -6.57 -4.98
N ILE A 197 -0.99 -6.96 -3.79
CA ILE A 197 -0.27 -6.10 -2.85
C ILE A 197 1.05 -6.77 -2.51
N CYS A 198 2.14 -6.02 -2.60
CA CYS A 198 3.45 -6.41 -2.10
C CYS A 198 3.91 -5.38 -1.07
N ILE A 199 4.21 -5.85 0.13
CA ILE A 199 4.72 -4.97 1.19
C ILE A 199 6.23 -4.86 1.05
N ILE A 200 6.72 -3.66 1.25
CA ILE A 200 8.16 -3.43 1.39
C ILE A 200 8.43 -2.78 2.74
N ASP A 201 9.16 -3.47 3.58
CA ASP A 201 9.57 -3.00 4.89
C ASP A 201 11.10 -3.07 5.04
N ASN A 202 11.70 -1.98 5.53
CA ASN A 202 13.16 -1.87 5.71
C ASN A 202 13.97 -2.37 4.49
N GLY A 203 13.50 -2.06 3.30
CA GLY A 203 14.16 -2.42 2.04
C GLY A 203 13.88 -3.83 1.54
N LYS A 204 13.09 -4.66 2.24
CA LYS A 204 12.76 -6.02 1.83
C LYS A 204 11.29 -6.16 1.46
N THR A 205 11.02 -6.90 0.39
CA THR A 205 9.66 -7.29 0.02
C THR A 205 9.23 -8.51 0.82
N GLU A 206 7.97 -8.54 1.27
CA GLU A 206 7.39 -9.64 2.05
C GLU A 206 6.64 -10.68 1.20
N GLY A 207 6.78 -10.59 -0.13
CA GLY A 207 6.02 -11.40 -1.07
C GLY A 207 4.74 -10.73 -1.55
N VAL A 208 4.15 -11.32 -2.59
CA VAL A 208 2.93 -10.81 -3.22
C VAL A 208 1.73 -11.58 -2.67
N VAL A 209 0.71 -10.85 -2.27
CA VAL A 209 -0.57 -11.42 -1.83
C VAL A 209 -1.72 -10.73 -2.57
N ASP A 210 -2.81 -11.46 -2.78
CA ASP A 210 -4.02 -10.84 -3.30
C ASP A 210 -4.64 -9.88 -2.29
N ARG A 211 -5.38 -8.91 -2.78
CA ARG A 211 -6.00 -7.84 -1.99
C ARG A 211 -6.90 -8.37 -0.87
N GLU A 212 -7.67 -9.42 -1.13
CA GLU A 212 -8.60 -9.95 -0.12
C GLU A 212 -7.85 -10.61 1.04
N THR A 213 -6.84 -11.40 0.72
CA THR A 213 -5.96 -12.02 1.71
C THR A 213 -5.22 -10.93 2.51
N PHE A 214 -4.69 -9.91 1.84
CA PHE A 214 -4.05 -8.77 2.52
C PHE A 214 -4.99 -8.12 3.53
N ILE A 215 -6.23 -7.82 3.12
CA ILE A 215 -7.21 -7.17 4.00
C ILE A 215 -7.65 -8.11 5.14
N LYS A 216 -7.98 -9.37 4.84
CA LYS A 216 -8.59 -10.28 5.81
C LYS A 216 -7.58 -10.94 6.74
N LYS A 217 -6.43 -11.36 6.20
CA LYS A 217 -5.44 -12.20 6.89
C LYS A 217 -4.00 -11.71 6.63
N PRO A 218 -3.61 -10.51 7.13
CA PRO A 218 -2.23 -10.07 7.01
C PRO A 218 -1.31 -11.12 7.66
N SER A 219 -0.20 -11.45 6.99
CA SER A 219 0.70 -12.52 7.41
C SER A 219 1.88 -12.03 8.26
N SER A 220 2.11 -10.72 8.30
CA SER A 220 3.25 -10.12 9.00
C SER A 220 2.84 -8.97 9.90
N VAL A 221 3.72 -8.64 10.86
CA VAL A 221 3.58 -7.43 11.69
C VAL A 221 3.59 -6.18 10.82
N GLY A 222 4.42 -6.14 9.76
CA GLY A 222 4.48 -5.05 8.80
C GLY A 222 3.12 -4.83 8.10
N ALA A 223 2.52 -5.90 7.57
CA ALA A 223 1.20 -5.89 6.96
C ALA A 223 0.11 -5.41 7.92
N ALA A 224 0.10 -5.94 9.14
CA ALA A 224 -0.88 -5.58 10.16
C ALA A 224 -0.79 -4.09 10.52
N ARG A 225 0.42 -3.55 10.71
CA ARG A 225 0.64 -2.13 11.00
C ARG A 225 0.17 -1.22 9.87
N ILE A 226 0.45 -1.59 8.63
CA ILE A 226 0.00 -0.83 7.45
C ILE A 226 -1.54 -0.84 7.38
N LEU A 227 -2.19 -1.95 7.69
CA LEU A 227 -3.65 -2.04 7.79
C LEU A 227 -4.24 -1.23 8.96
N GLY A 228 -3.39 -0.70 9.83
CA GLY A 228 -3.79 0.12 10.98
C GLY A 228 -4.11 -0.67 12.22
N ILE A 229 -3.78 -1.96 12.28
CA ILE A 229 -3.92 -2.77 13.48
C ILE A 229 -2.90 -2.28 14.52
N ARG A 230 -3.38 -1.84 15.66
CA ARG A 230 -2.55 -1.28 16.76
C ARG A 230 -2.31 -2.29 17.87
N ASN A 231 -3.27 -3.20 18.11
CA ASN A 231 -3.14 -4.26 19.08
C ASN A 231 -2.31 -5.40 18.50
N ILE A 232 -0.99 -5.29 18.59
CA ILE A 232 -0.04 -6.32 18.14
C ILE A 232 0.80 -6.73 19.34
N PHE A 233 0.78 -8.03 19.68
CA PHE A 233 1.44 -8.57 20.86
C PHE A 233 2.25 -9.81 20.51
N GLU A 234 3.43 -9.94 21.12
CA GLU A 234 4.19 -11.19 21.13
C GLU A 234 3.50 -12.19 22.06
N PHE A 235 3.51 -13.47 21.68
CA PHE A 235 2.92 -14.53 22.48
C PHE A 235 3.87 -15.73 22.66
N LYS A 236 3.52 -16.59 23.62
CA LYS A 236 4.15 -17.90 23.84
C LYS A 236 3.08 -18.99 23.75
N ASN A 237 3.39 -20.10 23.11
CA ASN A 237 2.49 -21.25 23.08
C ASN A 237 2.36 -21.85 24.48
N VAL A 238 1.15 -22.18 24.90
CA VAL A 238 0.87 -22.83 26.17
C VAL A 238 0.66 -24.35 25.95
N ASP A 239 -0.14 -24.70 24.94
CA ASP A 239 -0.47 -26.09 24.64
C ASP A 239 -0.74 -26.33 23.16
N LYS A 240 -1.08 -27.60 22.82
CA LYS A 240 -1.45 -28.00 21.45
C LYS A 240 -2.93 -27.74 21.12
N GLU A 241 -3.72 -27.28 22.08
CA GLU A 241 -5.15 -27.03 21.92
C GLU A 241 -5.45 -25.61 21.39
N GLY A 242 -4.41 -24.84 21.06
CA GLY A 242 -4.54 -23.49 20.53
C GLY A 242 -4.63 -22.41 21.63
N ASN A 243 -4.12 -22.69 22.83
CA ASN A 243 -3.98 -21.67 23.85
C ASN A 243 -2.60 -21.02 23.76
N ILE A 244 -2.58 -19.67 23.77
CA ILE A 244 -1.37 -18.86 23.74
C ILE A 244 -1.33 -17.94 24.96
N PHE A 245 -0.17 -17.73 25.52
CA PHE A 245 0.05 -16.77 26.60
C PHE A 245 0.59 -15.46 26.01
N VAL A 246 -0.07 -14.35 26.32
CA VAL A 246 0.33 -13.00 25.91
C VAL A 246 0.93 -12.26 27.10
N PRO A 247 2.27 -12.18 27.21
CA PRO A 247 2.93 -11.62 28.41
C PRO A 247 2.50 -10.19 28.73
N LEU A 248 2.38 -9.33 27.71
CA LEU A 248 1.98 -7.93 27.89
C LEU A 248 0.57 -7.77 28.44
N LEU A 249 -0.33 -8.69 28.14
CA LEU A 249 -1.69 -8.70 28.66
C LEU A 249 -1.82 -9.57 29.94
N ASN A 250 -0.77 -10.31 30.28
CA ASN A 250 -0.72 -11.29 31.35
C ASN A 250 -1.92 -12.25 31.32
N THR A 251 -2.28 -12.73 30.14
CA THR A 251 -3.50 -13.54 29.94
C THR A 251 -3.27 -14.66 28.94
N VAL A 252 -4.04 -15.72 29.07
CA VAL A 252 -4.12 -16.82 28.12
C VAL A 252 -5.29 -16.56 27.20
N LEU A 253 -5.04 -16.64 25.89
CA LEU A 253 -6.05 -16.50 24.86
C LEU A 253 -6.18 -17.78 24.05
N LYS A 254 -7.41 -18.18 23.75
CA LYS A 254 -7.71 -19.23 22.79
C LYS A 254 -7.73 -18.64 21.38
N ILE A 255 -7.07 -19.31 20.43
CA ILE A 255 -7.01 -18.91 19.02
C ILE A 255 -7.66 -19.95 18.12
N SER A 256 -8.03 -19.56 16.93
CA SER A 256 -8.48 -20.47 15.88
C SER A 256 -7.29 -20.91 15.04
N GLY A 257 -6.94 -22.19 15.08
CA GLY A 257 -5.87 -22.79 14.28
C GLY A 257 -4.56 -22.98 15.03
N SER A 258 -3.48 -23.35 14.29
CA SER A 258 -2.16 -23.62 14.86
C SER A 258 -1.32 -22.35 14.93
N ALA A 259 -0.69 -22.12 16.07
CA ALA A 259 0.24 -21.01 16.29
C ALA A 259 1.70 -21.33 15.85
N GLU A 260 1.94 -22.54 15.32
CA GLU A 260 3.26 -22.94 14.84
C GLU A 260 3.77 -21.98 13.76
N ASN A 261 5.02 -21.55 13.88
CA ASN A 261 5.68 -20.60 12.98
C ASN A 261 5.20 -19.13 13.05
N TYR A 262 4.36 -18.80 14.03
CA TYR A 262 3.97 -17.41 14.31
C TYR A 262 4.54 -16.97 15.65
N ARG A 263 4.79 -15.65 15.78
CA ARG A 263 5.37 -15.08 16.98
C ARG A 263 4.51 -13.97 17.57
N TYR A 264 3.67 -13.37 16.76
CA TYR A 264 2.82 -12.25 17.15
C TYR A 264 1.36 -12.55 16.86
N ILE A 265 0.49 -11.90 17.62
CA ILE A 265 -0.93 -11.79 17.30
C ILE A 265 -1.28 -10.36 16.99
N GLY A 266 -2.27 -10.18 16.11
CA GLY A 266 -2.91 -8.91 15.81
C GLY A 266 -4.40 -8.97 16.11
N ILE A 267 -4.96 -7.92 16.73
CA ILE A 267 -6.38 -7.83 17.04
C ILE A 267 -6.89 -6.48 16.52
N ARG A 268 -7.90 -6.52 15.64
CA ARG A 268 -8.53 -5.30 15.13
C ARG A 268 -9.32 -4.62 16.23
N GLU A 269 -9.15 -3.32 16.38
CA GLU A 269 -9.79 -2.51 17.42
C GLU A 269 -11.32 -2.59 17.37
N GLN A 270 -11.88 -2.71 16.14
CA GLN A 270 -13.34 -2.76 15.90
C GLN A 270 -13.96 -4.15 16.14
N LEU A 271 -13.12 -5.18 16.31
CA LEU A 271 -13.56 -6.56 16.53
C LEU A 271 -13.46 -7.01 18.00
N ILE A 272 -13.20 -6.09 18.90
CA ILE A 272 -13.20 -6.30 20.34
C ILE A 272 -14.60 -5.95 20.86
N ASP A 273 -15.26 -6.91 21.50
CA ASP A 273 -16.62 -6.78 22.00
C ASP A 273 -16.65 -6.52 23.52
N PHE A 274 -17.68 -5.83 24.01
CA PHE A 274 -17.95 -5.67 25.45
C PHE A 274 -18.90 -6.75 25.98
N ASN A 275 -19.60 -7.45 25.10
CA ASN A 275 -20.54 -8.49 25.41
C ASN A 275 -20.06 -9.82 24.84
N GLY A 276 -19.84 -10.82 25.69
CA GLY A 276 -19.39 -12.15 25.29
C GLY A 276 -18.68 -12.87 26.44
N ASN A 277 -18.25 -14.11 26.17
CA ASN A 277 -17.57 -14.93 27.17
C ASN A 277 -16.27 -15.56 26.66
N GLU A 278 -15.85 -15.23 25.43
CA GLU A 278 -14.65 -15.81 24.85
C GLU A 278 -13.47 -14.88 25.03
N ASN A 279 -12.32 -15.40 25.49
CA ASN A 279 -11.10 -14.64 25.75
C ASN A 279 -11.41 -13.35 26.54
N LYS A 280 -12.14 -13.49 27.64
CA LYS A 280 -12.54 -12.37 28.49
C LYS A 280 -11.32 -11.77 29.19
N ILE A 281 -11.19 -10.44 29.12
CA ILE A 281 -10.13 -9.68 29.79
C ILE A 281 -10.79 -8.54 30.58
N ASP A 282 -10.55 -8.53 31.88
CA ASP A 282 -10.99 -7.40 32.73
C ASP A 282 -9.97 -6.27 32.65
N CYS A 283 -10.45 -5.08 32.35
CA CYS A 283 -9.64 -3.90 32.06
C CYS A 283 -10.12 -2.66 32.83
N VAL A 284 -9.21 -1.72 32.99
CA VAL A 284 -9.50 -0.35 33.42
C VAL A 284 -9.34 0.59 32.25
N VAL A 285 -10.29 1.52 32.13
CA VAL A 285 -10.23 2.60 31.13
C VAL A 285 -9.15 3.59 31.53
N GLU A 286 -8.08 3.71 30.72
CA GLU A 286 -7.04 4.73 30.90
C GLU A 286 -7.40 6.05 30.23
N ARG A 287 -8.00 5.97 29.04
CA ARG A 287 -8.37 7.16 28.29
C ARG A 287 -9.53 6.87 27.34
N VAL A 288 -10.41 7.86 27.19
CA VAL A 288 -11.44 7.91 26.16
C VAL A 288 -11.11 9.05 25.21
N ILE A 289 -11.09 8.78 23.91
CA ILE A 289 -10.76 9.75 22.85
C ILE A 289 -11.94 9.75 21.88
N TYR A 290 -12.58 10.89 21.74
CA TYR A 290 -13.66 11.08 20.77
C TYR A 290 -13.06 11.46 19.42
N ASP A 291 -13.36 10.69 18.40
CA ASP A 291 -13.05 10.96 17.01
C ASP A 291 -14.34 11.26 16.24
N ILE A 292 -14.22 11.74 14.99
CA ILE A 292 -15.36 12.22 14.19
C ILE A 292 -16.44 11.15 14.01
N PHE A 293 -16.05 9.89 13.82
CA PHE A 293 -16.98 8.78 13.52
C PHE A 293 -16.90 7.61 14.50
N SER A 294 -16.07 7.72 15.52
CA SER A 294 -15.84 6.64 16.48
C SER A 294 -15.37 7.17 17.82
N THR A 295 -15.47 6.32 18.83
CA THR A 295 -14.85 6.54 20.15
C THR A 295 -13.74 5.52 20.32
N ILE A 296 -12.53 6.01 20.62
CA ILE A 296 -11.35 5.18 20.88
C ILE A 296 -11.17 5.08 22.39
N ILE A 297 -11.12 3.84 22.88
CA ILE A 297 -10.96 3.54 24.29
C ILE A 297 -9.60 2.87 24.49
N ILE A 298 -8.78 3.45 25.33
CA ILE A 298 -7.49 2.88 25.73
C ILE A 298 -7.69 2.15 27.06
N LEU A 299 -7.36 0.87 27.06
CA LEU A 299 -7.61 -0.04 28.17
C LEU A 299 -6.31 -0.65 28.67
N ARG A 300 -6.22 -0.84 30.00
CA ARG A 300 -5.17 -1.61 30.64
C ARG A 300 -5.75 -2.82 31.35
N PRO A 301 -5.20 -4.03 31.20
CA PRO A 301 -5.61 -5.21 31.94
C PRO A 301 -5.46 -5.03 33.46
N VAL A 302 -6.44 -5.52 34.24
CA VAL A 302 -6.42 -5.44 35.72
C VAL A 302 -5.48 -6.48 36.32
N ASN A 303 -5.21 -7.56 35.62
CA ASN A 303 -4.44 -8.72 36.10
C ASN A 303 -2.90 -8.50 36.17
N GLY A 304 -2.44 -7.26 36.12
CA GLY A 304 -1.01 -6.89 36.21
C GLY A 304 -0.26 -6.90 34.88
N GLY A 305 -0.97 -7.03 33.76
CA GLY A 305 -0.38 -6.82 32.42
C GLY A 305 -0.02 -5.35 32.18
N ASN A 306 1.16 -5.12 31.58
CA ASN A 306 1.65 -3.77 31.21
C ASN A 306 1.27 -3.35 29.78
N GLY A 307 0.58 -4.21 29.04
CA GLY A 307 0.13 -3.93 27.69
C GLY A 307 -1.06 -2.98 27.67
N ILE A 308 -1.20 -2.28 26.57
CA ILE A 308 -2.32 -1.39 26.27
C ILE A 308 -3.15 -2.00 25.18
N LEU A 309 -4.47 -2.09 25.39
CA LEU A 309 -5.43 -2.48 24.39
C LEU A 309 -6.19 -1.24 23.89
N ARG A 310 -6.31 -1.13 22.59
CA ARG A 310 -7.10 -0.09 21.94
C ARG A 310 -8.36 -0.71 21.39
N VAL A 311 -9.51 -0.16 21.76
CA VAL A 311 -10.83 -0.54 21.23
C VAL A 311 -11.40 0.65 20.49
N GLU A 312 -12.00 0.41 19.34
CA GLU A 312 -12.67 1.44 18.56
C GLU A 312 -14.14 1.07 18.38
N VAL A 313 -15.02 1.97 18.80
CA VAL A 313 -16.46 1.77 18.79
C VAL A 313 -17.10 2.82 17.89
N LYS A 314 -17.98 2.40 16.99
CA LYS A 314 -18.75 3.30 16.13
C LYS A 314 -20.03 3.77 16.83
N GLY A 315 -20.31 5.07 16.70
CA GLY A 315 -21.53 5.70 17.25
C GLY A 315 -21.42 6.09 18.73
N ASP A 316 -22.50 6.64 19.26
CA ASP A 316 -22.65 7.03 20.67
C ASP A 316 -22.83 5.76 21.53
N ILE A 317 -21.73 5.11 21.85
CA ILE A 317 -21.79 3.89 22.63
C ILE A 317 -21.23 4.15 24.01
N LEU A 318 -22.00 3.81 25.00
CA LEU A 318 -21.78 3.84 26.45
C LEU A 318 -21.77 5.25 27.04
N PRO A 319 -22.93 5.75 27.48
CA PRO A 319 -23.07 7.08 28.10
C PRO A 319 -22.28 7.27 29.39
N GLU A 320 -21.53 6.29 29.88
CA GLU A 320 -20.83 6.32 31.15
C GLU A 320 -19.35 5.85 31.08
N LEU A 321 -18.64 6.06 29.98
CA LEU A 321 -17.21 5.79 29.94
C LEU A 321 -16.43 6.96 30.53
N TYR A 322 -15.65 6.70 31.56
CA TYR A 322 -14.74 7.66 32.19
C TYR A 322 -13.43 6.98 32.59
N ASN A 323 -12.38 7.74 32.74
CA ASN A 323 -11.08 7.22 33.16
C ASN A 323 -11.17 6.59 34.55
N GLY A 324 -10.66 5.38 34.70
CA GLY A 324 -10.73 4.59 35.93
C GLY A 324 -11.90 3.63 35.99
N LYS A 325 -12.86 3.66 35.05
CA LYS A 325 -13.96 2.69 34.98
C LYS A 325 -13.41 1.30 34.68
N CYS A 326 -13.84 0.31 35.48
CA CYS A 326 -13.59 -1.10 35.19
C CYS A 326 -14.62 -1.63 34.19
N LEU A 327 -14.18 -2.41 33.22
CA LEU A 327 -15.04 -3.11 32.27
C LEU A 327 -14.34 -4.38 31.76
N SER A 328 -15.13 -5.28 31.21
CA SER A 328 -14.61 -6.49 30.56
C SER A 328 -14.73 -6.35 29.06
N ILE A 329 -13.72 -6.84 28.35
CA ILE A 329 -13.74 -7.00 26.89
C ILE A 329 -13.66 -8.47 26.54
N ASN A 330 -14.10 -8.80 25.33
CA ASN A 330 -14.11 -10.16 24.79
C ASN A 330 -13.50 -10.16 23.39
N ILE A 331 -12.70 -11.17 23.10
CA ILE A 331 -12.02 -11.32 21.81
C ILE A 331 -12.32 -12.70 21.27
N ARG A 332 -13.10 -12.78 20.19
CA ARG A 332 -13.39 -14.07 19.56
C ARG A 332 -12.13 -14.69 19.01
N PRO A 333 -11.91 -16.01 19.15
CA PRO A 333 -10.73 -16.70 18.65
C PRO A 333 -10.46 -16.47 17.15
N GLU A 334 -11.52 -16.39 16.34
CA GLU A 334 -11.44 -16.12 14.90
C GLU A 334 -11.01 -14.69 14.53
N ASN A 335 -11.12 -13.75 15.48
CA ASN A 335 -10.69 -12.35 15.29
C ASN A 335 -9.22 -12.12 15.64
N ILE A 336 -8.54 -13.15 16.15
CA ILE A 336 -7.11 -13.09 16.45
C ILE A 336 -6.33 -13.49 15.22
N LEU A 337 -5.56 -12.55 14.68
CA LEU A 337 -4.68 -12.76 13.53
C LEU A 337 -3.33 -13.28 14.01
N LEU A 338 -2.82 -14.31 13.33
CA LEU A 338 -1.47 -14.84 13.58
C LEU A 338 -0.48 -14.16 12.63
N LEU A 339 0.61 -13.59 13.18
CA LEU A 339 1.58 -12.78 12.45
C LEU A 339 3.00 -13.32 12.64
N LYS A 340 3.80 -13.22 11.56
CA LYS A 340 5.23 -13.55 11.57
C LYS A 340 6.07 -12.35 12.02
#